data_73cda0fabb4b7121b34fa430cbae99ec
#
_entry.id   73cda0fabb4b7121b34fa430cbae99ec
#
_cell.length_a   1.000
_cell.length_b   1.000
_cell.length_c   1.000
_cell.angle_alpha   90.00
_cell.angle_beta   90.00
_cell.angle_gamma   90.00
#
_symmetry.space_group_name_H-M   'P 1'
#
loop_
_entity.id
_entity.type
_entity.pdbx_description
1 polymer ?
#
loop_
_entity_poly.entity_id
_entity_poly.type
_entity_poly.pdbx_seq_one_letter_code
_entity_poly.pdbx_strand_id
1 'polypeptide(L)'
;MSSIKNLKKDVNYVLSDVIEECYVWQLVNGDKKMDKSEKIIDEAIATFDALIAKINTKNVTNKKKHFAAINKELEKKASSLLSKIEKL
;
A
#
# COMPACT_ATOMS: atom_id res chain seq x y z
N MET A 1 -12.61 16.09 -7.60
CA MET A 1 -11.96 15.26 -8.62
C MET A 1 -10.52 14.97 -8.22
N SER A 2 -10.20 13.71 -8.01
CA SER A 2 -8.84 13.36 -7.64
C SER A 2 -7.94 13.43 -8.87
N SER A 3 -6.92 14.28 -8.80
CA SER A 3 -5.90 14.34 -9.82
C SER A 3 -4.93 13.16 -9.65
N ILE A 4 -4.13 12.89 -10.68
CA ILE A 4 -3.07 11.90 -10.63
C ILE A 4 -2.15 12.16 -9.44
N LYS A 5 -1.84 13.41 -9.20
CA LYS A 5 -0.99 13.84 -8.09
C LYS A 5 -1.60 13.46 -6.73
N ASN A 6 -2.89 13.69 -6.55
CA ASN A 6 -3.58 13.34 -5.31
C ASN A 6 -3.66 11.84 -5.12
N LEU A 7 -3.89 11.08 -6.18
CA LEU A 7 -3.93 9.63 -6.11
C LEU A 7 -2.57 9.05 -5.70
N LYS A 8 -1.48 9.54 -6.27
CA LYS A 8 -0.12 9.14 -5.88
C LYS A 8 0.14 9.45 -4.41
N LYS A 9 -0.33 10.59 -3.94
CA LYS A 9 -0.20 11.02 -2.56
C LYS A 9 -0.95 10.07 -1.63
N ASP A 10 -2.17 9.71 -2.00
CA ASP A 10 -2.97 8.77 -1.21
C ASP A 10 -2.31 7.39 -1.12
N VAL A 11 -1.80 6.87 -2.23
CA VAL A 11 -1.06 5.61 -2.25
C VAL A 11 0.13 5.68 -1.29
N ASN A 12 0.89 6.76 -1.37
CA ASN A 12 2.06 6.96 -0.52
C ASN A 12 1.67 7.00 0.96
N TYR A 13 0.66 7.77 1.32
CA TYR A 13 0.23 7.90 2.72
C TYR A 13 -0.27 6.57 3.29
N VAL A 14 -1.15 5.90 2.56
CA VAL A 14 -1.76 4.66 3.04
C VAL A 14 -0.70 3.58 3.24
N LEU A 15 0.17 3.40 2.27
CA LEU A 15 1.20 2.34 2.36
C LEU A 15 2.32 2.71 3.33
N SER A 16 2.63 3.99 3.49
CA SER A 16 3.59 4.44 4.50
C SER A 16 3.06 4.16 5.91
N ASP A 17 1.76 4.34 6.14
CA ASP A 17 1.14 4.01 7.42
C ASP A 17 1.28 2.52 7.73
N VAL A 18 1.07 1.67 6.73
CA VAL A 18 1.24 0.22 6.88
C VAL A 18 2.68 -0.11 7.27
N ILE A 19 3.65 0.47 6.59
CA ILE A 19 5.07 0.25 6.87
C ILE A 19 5.42 0.75 8.28
N GLU A 20 4.91 1.91 8.66
CA GLU A 20 5.12 2.47 10.00
C GLU A 20 4.57 1.54 11.08
N GLU A 21 3.39 0.98 10.87
CA GLU A 21 2.81 0.01 11.80
C GLU A 21 3.71 -1.21 11.98
N CYS A 22 4.33 -1.68 10.90
CA CYS A 22 5.29 -2.78 10.96
C CYS A 22 6.52 -2.40 11.81
N TYR A 23 7.04 -1.21 11.65
CA TYR A 23 8.18 -0.75 12.44
C TYR A 23 7.83 -0.59 13.91
N VAL A 24 6.65 -0.06 14.22
CA VAL A 24 6.16 0.05 15.60
C VAL A 24 6.05 -1.34 16.21
N TRP A 25 5.50 -2.29 15.46
CA TRP A 25 5.40 -3.67 15.93
C TRP A 25 6.78 -4.26 16.23
N GLN A 26 7.76 -4.02 15.36
CA GLN A 26 9.13 -4.49 15.57
C GLN A 26 9.78 -3.87 16.81
N LEU A 27 9.52 -2.59 17.07
CA LEU A 27 10.03 -1.92 18.26
C LEU A 27 9.46 -2.53 19.55
N VAL A 28 8.18 -2.88 19.54
CA VAL A 28 7.51 -3.45 20.73
C VAL A 28 7.91 -4.89 20.95
N ASN A 29 8.05 -5.68 19.88
CA ASN A 29 8.26 -7.13 19.96
C ASN A 29 9.73 -7.56 19.81
N GLY A 30 10.61 -6.63 19.52
CA GLY A 30 12.04 -6.91 19.34
C GLY A 30 12.28 -7.81 18.12
N ASP A 31 13.19 -8.76 18.28
CA ASP A 31 13.61 -9.63 17.17
C ASP A 31 12.64 -10.76 16.86
N LYS A 32 11.60 -10.91 17.65
CA LYS A 32 10.63 -11.98 17.44
C LYS A 32 9.82 -11.71 16.18
N LYS A 33 9.74 -12.71 15.29
CA LYS A 33 8.95 -12.65 14.06
C LYS A 33 9.32 -11.49 13.13
N MET A 34 10.57 -11.01 13.23
CA MET A 34 11.07 -9.95 12.36
C MET A 34 10.89 -10.30 10.88
N ASP A 35 11.12 -11.56 10.50
CA ASP A 35 10.97 -12.05 9.13
C ASP A 35 9.55 -11.81 8.59
N LYS A 36 8.54 -12.05 9.43
CA LYS A 36 7.14 -11.91 9.03
C LYS A 36 6.76 -10.46 8.83
N SER A 37 7.23 -9.58 9.73
CA SER A 37 6.97 -8.15 9.58
C SER A 37 7.69 -7.57 8.38
N GLU A 38 8.92 -8.03 8.09
CA GLU A 38 9.66 -7.59 6.91
C GLU A 38 9.00 -8.04 5.61
N LYS A 39 8.39 -9.22 5.58
CA LYS A 39 7.62 -9.66 4.41
C LYS A 39 6.44 -8.75 4.15
N ILE A 40 5.78 -8.27 5.20
CA ILE A 40 4.66 -7.33 5.06
C ILE A 40 5.17 -5.99 4.51
N ILE A 41 6.31 -5.52 4.99
CA ILE A 41 6.94 -4.30 4.48
C ILE A 41 7.29 -4.46 2.99
N ASP A 42 7.89 -5.57 2.61
CA ASP A 42 8.24 -5.86 1.21
C ASP A 42 6.99 -5.90 0.33
N GLU A 43 5.92 -6.49 0.82
CA GLU A 43 4.64 -6.54 0.10
C GLU A 43 4.04 -5.15 -0.06
N ALA A 44 4.14 -4.30 0.97
CA ALA A 44 3.69 -2.92 0.89
C ALA A 44 4.48 -2.13 -0.16
N ILE A 45 5.79 -2.31 -0.21
CA ILE A 45 6.65 -1.65 -1.20
C ILE A 45 6.31 -2.13 -2.61
N ALA A 46 6.14 -3.45 -2.80
CA ALA A 46 5.75 -4.01 -4.10
C ALA A 46 4.38 -3.49 -4.53
N THR A 47 3.44 -3.37 -3.60
CA THR A 47 2.11 -2.82 -3.87
C THR A 47 2.22 -1.35 -4.29
N PHE A 48 3.04 -0.57 -3.60
CA PHE A 48 3.29 0.82 -3.95
C PHE A 48 3.79 0.93 -5.40
N ASP A 49 4.82 0.18 -5.74
CA ASP A 49 5.41 0.21 -7.09
C ASP A 49 4.38 -0.19 -8.15
N ALA A 50 3.60 -1.23 -7.88
CA ALA A 50 2.57 -1.70 -8.82
C ALA A 50 1.48 -0.66 -9.03
N LEU A 51 1.01 -0.02 -7.96
CA LEU A 51 -0.05 0.99 -8.06
C LEU A 51 0.46 2.26 -8.74
N ILE A 52 1.68 2.69 -8.46
CA ILE A 52 2.27 3.85 -9.13
C ILE A 52 2.43 3.57 -10.63
N ALA A 53 2.85 2.37 -11.00
CA ALA A 53 2.94 1.97 -12.41
C ALA A 53 1.58 2.05 -13.09
N LYS A 54 0.52 1.60 -12.43
CA LYS A 54 -0.84 1.68 -12.96
C LYS A 54 -1.32 3.13 -13.11
N ILE A 55 -1.01 3.99 -12.15
CA ILE A 55 -1.35 5.41 -12.22
C ILE A 55 -0.67 6.06 -13.43
N ASN A 56 0.55 5.67 -13.71
CA ASN A 56 1.34 6.24 -14.81
C ASN A 56 1.05 5.60 -16.17
N THR A 57 0.15 4.64 -16.24
CA THR A 57 -0.21 3.98 -17.50
C THR A 57 -0.77 5.01 -18.49
N LYS A 58 -0.23 4.99 -19.69
CA LYS A 58 -0.66 5.88 -20.79
C LYS A 58 -1.76 5.21 -21.61
N ASN A 59 -2.46 6.01 -22.42
CA ASN A 59 -3.48 5.54 -23.36
C ASN A 59 -4.67 4.84 -22.69
N VAL A 60 -5.04 5.30 -21.51
CA VAL A 60 -6.20 4.77 -20.78
C VAL A 60 -7.48 5.32 -21.43
N THR A 61 -8.36 4.42 -21.85
CA THR A 61 -9.61 4.77 -22.54
C THR A 61 -10.60 5.49 -21.61
N ASN A 62 -10.72 5.01 -20.38
CA ASN A 62 -11.63 5.61 -19.38
C ASN A 62 -10.85 5.88 -18.08
N LYS A 63 -10.37 7.10 -17.97
CA LYS A 63 -9.54 7.51 -16.83
C LYS A 63 -10.27 7.41 -15.49
N LYS A 64 -11.54 7.77 -15.48
CA LYS A 64 -12.36 7.73 -14.26
C LYS A 64 -12.46 6.31 -13.69
N LYS A 65 -12.79 5.35 -14.55
CA LYS A 65 -12.87 3.94 -14.15
C LYS A 65 -11.50 3.40 -13.76
N HIS A 66 -10.47 3.77 -14.50
CA HIS A 66 -9.09 3.35 -14.23
C HIS A 66 -8.66 3.78 -12.83
N PHE A 67 -8.83 5.05 -12.50
CA PHE A 67 -8.44 5.58 -11.20
C PHE A 67 -9.32 5.06 -10.06
N ALA A 68 -10.61 4.85 -10.32
CA ALA A 68 -11.50 4.23 -9.34
C ALA A 68 -11.08 2.79 -9.01
N ALA A 69 -10.66 2.04 -10.03
CA ALA A 69 -10.15 0.69 -9.84
C ALA A 69 -8.85 0.68 -9.00
N ILE A 70 -7.98 1.64 -9.24
CA ILE A 70 -6.74 1.79 -8.46
C ILE A 70 -7.05 2.10 -7.00
N ASN A 71 -8.00 3.00 -6.73
CA ASN A 71 -8.43 3.31 -5.37
C ASN A 71 -8.98 2.08 -4.65
N LYS A 72 -9.80 1.29 -5.33
CA LYS A 72 -10.33 0.05 -4.76
C LYS A 72 -9.21 -0.94 -4.45
N GLU A 73 -8.26 -1.08 -5.34
CA GLU A 73 -7.11 -1.96 -5.15
C GLU A 73 -6.28 -1.50 -3.96
N LEU A 74 -6.06 -0.20 -3.82
CA LEU A 74 -5.34 0.38 -2.70
C LEU A 74 -6.02 0.04 -1.37
N GLU A 75 -7.32 0.27 -1.28
CA GLU A 75 -8.10 -0.03 -0.07
C GLU A 75 -8.04 -1.52 0.28
N LYS A 76 -8.20 -2.36 -0.72
CA LYS A 76 -8.18 -3.81 -0.54
C LYS A 76 -6.82 -4.30 -0.07
N LYS A 77 -5.76 -3.82 -0.68
CA LYS A 77 -4.39 -4.19 -0.32
C LYS A 77 -4.01 -3.66 1.07
N ALA A 78 -4.36 -2.43 1.38
CA ALA A 78 -4.10 -1.84 2.70
C ALA A 78 -4.81 -2.64 3.79
N SER A 79 -6.08 -2.97 3.59
CA SER A 79 -6.86 -3.78 4.53
C SER A 79 -6.23 -5.16 4.73
N SER A 80 -5.80 -5.80 3.65
CA SER A 80 -5.12 -7.09 3.70
C SER A 80 -3.82 -7.02 4.49
N LEU A 81 -3.01 -6.00 4.24
CA LEU A 81 -1.73 -5.84 4.94
C LEU A 81 -1.92 -5.55 6.43
N LEU A 82 -2.87 -4.69 6.78
CA LEU A 82 -3.19 -4.40 8.18
C LEU A 82 -3.68 -5.66 8.90
N SER A 83 -4.48 -6.47 8.24
CA SER A 83 -4.93 -7.74 8.77
C SER A 83 -3.75 -8.68 9.07
N LYS A 84 -2.76 -8.71 8.20
CA LYS A 84 -1.54 -9.50 8.39
C LYS A 84 -0.74 -9.01 9.60
N ILE A 85 -0.67 -7.71 9.79
CA ILE A 85 0.00 -7.12 10.96
C ILE A 85 -0.71 -7.54 12.26
N GLU A 86 -2.02 -7.50 12.26
CA GLU A 86 -2.82 -7.92 13.44
C GLU A 86 -2.57 -9.38 13.81
N LYS A 87 -2.24 -10.22 12.84
CA LYS A 87 -1.98 -11.64 13.06
C LYS A 87 -0.53 -11.94 13.44
N LEU A 88 0.32 -10.97 13.45
CA LEU A 88 1.69 -11.15 13.91
C LEU A 88 1.70 -11.46 15.41
#